data_720712cafc4e3a88e5ac70281ebf0d21
#
_entry.id   720712cafc4e3a88e5ac70281ebf0d21
#
_cell.length_a   1.000
_cell.length_b   1.000
_cell.length_c   1.000
_cell.angle_alpha   90.00
_cell.angle_beta   90.00
_cell.angle_gamma   90.00
#
_symmetry.space_group_name_H-M   'P 1'
#
loop_
_entity.id
_entity.type
_entity.pdbx_description
1 polymer ?
#
loop_
_entity_poly.entity_id
_entity_poly.type
_entity_poly.pdbx_seq_one_letter_code
_entity_poly.pdbx_strand_id
1 'polypeptide(L)'
;MSENKGYIHPEVLVDADWVQAHLHDPKVRLIEVDVDSSAYDQGHIPGAVSFNWQKELQDQVVRAPLSQHHLEELLGRAGVSSDTTIILYGDNNNWFAAWALWILKYYGHSDVRLLDGGRVKWLVDKREITTEVPSYPRATYHAKAPHPEIRALRDQVLRELGNASLALVDVRSPAEYSGELLAPANLPQEGAQRGGHIPGAANIPWSQAVREDGTFKSADELRALYGGKGVTPDKEVIAYCRIGERSSHTWFVLNYLLGYPDVRNYDGSWTEWGSLIGVPIEKSV
;
A
#
# COMPACT_ATOMS: atom_id res chain seq x y z
N MET A 1 -6.10 -25.31 1.46
CA MET A 1 -4.90 -25.01 0.63
C MET A 1 -5.31 -23.84 -0.26
N SER A 2 -4.69 -22.71 -0.11
CA SER A 2 -4.92 -21.56 -0.98
C SER A 2 -4.66 -21.95 -2.43
N GLU A 3 -5.55 -21.49 -3.32
CA GLU A 3 -5.42 -21.70 -4.75
C GLU A 3 -4.05 -21.13 -5.20
N ASN A 4 -3.28 -21.91 -5.96
CA ASN A 4 -2.02 -21.42 -6.51
C ASN A 4 -2.32 -20.38 -7.59
N LYS A 5 -2.28 -19.10 -7.22
CA LYS A 5 -2.54 -17.96 -8.11
C LYS A 5 -1.36 -17.61 -9.02
N GLY A 6 -0.26 -18.38 -8.99
CA GLY A 6 0.92 -18.19 -9.85
C GLY A 6 1.80 -16.99 -9.49
N TYR A 7 1.73 -16.50 -8.27
CA TYR A 7 2.56 -15.41 -7.78
C TYR A 7 4.03 -15.80 -7.65
N ILE A 8 4.93 -14.84 -7.88
CA ILE A 8 6.39 -15.06 -7.75
C ILE A 8 6.78 -15.18 -6.27
N HIS A 9 6.17 -14.36 -5.40
CA HIS A 9 6.39 -14.35 -3.96
C HIS A 9 5.09 -14.62 -3.22
N PRO A 10 4.57 -15.87 -3.22
CA PRO A 10 3.31 -16.19 -2.56
C PRO A 10 3.39 -16.05 -1.03
N GLU A 11 4.59 -16.11 -0.45
CA GLU A 11 4.83 -16.00 1.00
C GLU A 11 4.48 -14.64 1.60
N VAL A 12 4.35 -13.59 0.77
CA VAL A 12 3.97 -12.24 1.23
C VAL A 12 2.46 -12.07 1.44
N LEU A 13 1.68 -13.08 1.07
CA LEU A 13 0.25 -13.13 1.31
C LEU A 13 -0.11 -14.28 2.24
N VAL A 14 -1.09 -14.04 3.10
CA VAL A 14 -1.73 -15.08 3.91
C VAL A 14 -3.23 -15.04 3.66
N ASP A 15 -3.86 -16.21 3.67
CA ASP A 15 -5.32 -16.29 3.66
C ASP A 15 -5.90 -16.25 5.09
N ALA A 16 -7.22 -16.15 5.16
CA ALA A 16 -7.92 -16.07 6.43
C ALA A 16 -7.80 -17.38 7.26
N ASP A 17 -7.57 -18.54 6.63
CA ASP A 17 -7.34 -19.80 7.33
C ASP A 17 -5.98 -19.79 8.01
N TRP A 18 -4.96 -19.28 7.34
CA TRP A 18 -3.64 -19.11 7.93
C TRP A 18 -3.70 -18.19 9.15
N VAL A 19 -4.36 -17.03 9.04
CA VAL A 19 -4.52 -16.09 10.16
C VAL A 19 -5.25 -16.75 11.31
N GLN A 20 -6.36 -17.44 11.05
CA GLN A 20 -7.13 -18.16 12.08
C GLN A 20 -6.28 -19.16 12.84
N ALA A 21 -5.40 -19.87 12.15
CA ALA A 21 -4.50 -20.87 12.77
C ALA A 21 -3.39 -20.23 13.61
N HIS A 22 -3.07 -18.95 13.42
CA HIS A 22 -1.94 -18.26 14.08
C HIS A 22 -2.38 -17.10 15.00
N LEU A 23 -3.68 -16.97 15.32
CA LEU A 23 -4.19 -15.90 16.20
C LEU A 23 -3.50 -15.83 17.57
N HIS A 24 -3.04 -16.96 18.07
CA HIS A 24 -2.40 -17.05 19.39
C HIS A 24 -0.88 -17.28 19.31
N ASP A 25 -0.28 -17.18 18.13
CA ASP A 25 1.17 -17.30 17.99
C ASP A 25 1.85 -16.02 18.51
N PRO A 26 2.70 -16.12 19.55
CA PRO A 26 3.36 -14.95 20.12
C PRO A 26 4.34 -14.27 19.15
N LYS A 27 4.77 -14.97 18.09
CA LYS A 27 5.63 -14.44 17.03
C LYS A 27 4.88 -13.79 15.90
N VAL A 28 3.56 -13.83 15.88
CA VAL A 28 2.71 -13.21 14.88
C VAL A 28 2.04 -11.98 15.49
N ARG A 29 2.05 -10.87 14.75
CA ARG A 29 1.34 -9.65 15.13
C ARG A 29 0.43 -9.22 14.00
N LEU A 30 -0.88 -9.21 14.29
CA LEU A 30 -1.88 -8.62 13.40
C LEU A 30 -1.96 -7.12 13.63
N ILE A 31 -1.98 -6.36 12.56
CA ILE A 31 -2.12 -4.90 12.59
C ILE A 31 -3.18 -4.48 11.57
N GLU A 32 -4.26 -3.87 12.05
CA GLU A 32 -5.25 -3.21 11.21
C GLU A 32 -4.80 -1.79 10.91
N VAL A 33 -4.79 -1.41 9.65
CA VAL A 33 -4.29 -0.10 9.20
C VAL A 33 -5.36 0.61 8.40
N ASP A 34 -5.87 1.71 8.95
CA ASP A 34 -6.94 2.51 8.35
C ASP A 34 -6.71 4.01 8.53
N VAL A 35 -7.44 4.81 7.75
CA VAL A 35 -7.51 6.26 7.95
C VAL A 35 -8.55 6.62 9.01
N ASP A 36 -9.63 5.86 9.07
CA ASP A 36 -10.67 5.96 10.07
C ASP A 36 -10.72 4.66 10.88
N SER A 37 -10.27 4.71 12.12
CA SER A 37 -10.24 3.56 13.01
C SER A 37 -11.60 3.19 13.63
N SER A 38 -12.70 3.85 13.24
CA SER A 38 -14.03 3.54 13.77
C SER A 38 -14.50 2.12 13.46
N ALA A 39 -14.06 1.56 12.32
CA ALA A 39 -14.36 0.18 11.97
C ALA A 39 -13.66 -0.81 12.90
N TYR A 40 -12.41 -0.55 13.29
CA TYR A 40 -11.69 -1.32 14.30
C TYR A 40 -12.44 -1.32 15.66
N ASP A 41 -12.90 -0.15 16.10
CA ASP A 41 -13.63 0.01 17.37
C ASP A 41 -14.98 -0.76 17.38
N GLN A 42 -15.62 -0.88 16.21
CA GLN A 42 -16.87 -1.65 16.05
C GLN A 42 -16.63 -3.17 16.01
N GLY A 43 -15.41 -3.60 15.74
CA GLY A 43 -15.00 -4.99 15.75
C GLY A 43 -13.84 -5.25 14.80
N HIS A 44 -12.83 -5.96 15.27
CA HIS A 44 -11.59 -6.29 14.54
C HIS A 44 -11.23 -7.77 14.72
N ILE A 45 -10.25 -8.26 14.00
CA ILE A 45 -9.73 -9.63 14.12
C ILE A 45 -9.13 -9.78 15.53
N PRO A 46 -9.47 -10.85 16.28
CA PRO A 46 -8.93 -11.06 17.63
C PRO A 46 -7.40 -10.95 17.68
N GLY A 47 -6.89 -10.18 18.63
CA GLY A 47 -5.46 -9.94 18.80
C GLY A 47 -4.87 -8.87 17.87
N ALA A 48 -5.62 -8.28 16.98
CA ALA A 48 -5.11 -7.20 16.13
C ALA A 48 -4.97 -5.89 16.89
N VAL A 49 -3.88 -5.16 16.67
CA VAL A 49 -3.71 -3.76 17.08
C VAL A 49 -4.10 -2.82 15.94
N SER A 50 -4.52 -1.60 16.26
CA SER A 50 -4.87 -0.59 15.24
C SER A 50 -3.74 0.41 15.04
N PHE A 51 -3.43 0.72 13.77
CA PHE A 51 -2.61 1.86 13.39
C PHE A 51 -3.42 2.81 12.53
N ASN A 52 -3.46 4.08 12.94
CA ASN A 52 -4.05 5.14 12.13
C ASN A 52 -3.02 5.63 11.11
N TRP A 53 -3.31 5.44 9.81
CA TRP A 53 -2.42 5.81 8.73
C TRP A 53 -2.00 7.29 8.80
N GLN A 54 -2.95 8.19 8.98
CA GLN A 54 -2.71 9.63 8.94
C GLN A 54 -1.88 10.13 10.12
N LYS A 55 -2.14 9.60 11.32
CA LYS A 55 -1.55 10.08 12.56
C LYS A 55 -0.24 9.40 12.93
N GLU A 56 -0.07 8.13 12.52
CA GLU A 56 1.01 7.27 13.01
C GLU A 56 1.99 6.80 11.93
N LEU A 57 1.60 6.78 10.64
CA LEU A 57 2.44 6.23 9.56
C LEU A 57 3.03 7.30 8.64
N GLN A 58 2.97 8.57 9.03
CA GLN A 58 3.61 9.68 8.31
C GLN A 58 4.05 10.77 9.28
N ASP A 59 5.05 11.56 8.88
CA ASP A 59 5.48 12.74 9.62
C ASP A 59 4.41 13.82 9.51
N GLN A 60 4.00 14.37 10.65
CA GLN A 60 2.90 15.34 10.73
C GLN A 60 3.31 16.76 10.33
N VAL A 61 4.61 17.03 10.17
CA VAL A 61 5.13 18.37 9.84
C VAL A 61 5.56 18.44 8.39
N VAL A 62 6.44 17.50 7.97
CA VAL A 62 7.00 17.52 6.61
C VAL A 62 6.30 16.58 5.66
N ARG A 63 5.32 15.83 6.15
CA ARG A 63 4.47 14.94 5.35
C ARG A 63 5.31 13.90 4.55
N ALA A 64 6.40 13.45 5.12
CA ALA A 64 7.21 12.33 4.64
C ALA A 64 6.78 11.01 5.33
N PRO A 65 7.23 9.83 4.86
CA PRO A 65 7.17 8.62 5.67
C PRO A 65 7.72 8.90 7.07
N LEU A 66 7.13 8.25 8.09
CA LEU A 66 7.60 8.44 9.46
C LEU A 66 9.11 8.12 9.57
N SER A 67 9.78 8.76 10.54
CA SER A 67 11.20 8.53 10.77
C SER A 67 11.46 7.11 11.31
N GLN A 68 12.70 6.63 11.14
CA GLN A 68 13.15 5.35 11.70
C GLN A 68 12.83 5.24 13.20
N HIS A 69 13.14 6.30 13.98
CA HIS A 69 12.86 6.34 15.40
C HIS A 69 11.37 6.22 15.73
N HIS A 70 10.50 6.94 15.01
CA HIS A 70 9.06 6.84 15.23
C HIS A 70 8.50 5.45 14.85
N LEU A 71 9.05 4.81 13.82
CA LEU A 71 8.69 3.42 13.48
C LEU A 71 9.08 2.45 14.59
N GLU A 72 10.30 2.60 15.15
CA GLU A 72 10.77 1.76 16.25
C GLU A 72 9.88 1.90 17.50
N GLU A 73 9.48 3.12 17.82
CA GLU A 73 8.58 3.41 18.94
C GLU A 73 7.16 2.83 18.69
N LEU A 74 6.62 2.99 17.48
CA LEU A 74 5.29 2.50 17.11
C LEU A 74 5.24 0.98 17.18
N LEU A 75 6.18 0.30 16.55
CA LEU A 75 6.25 -1.16 16.54
C LEU A 75 6.56 -1.74 17.92
N GLY A 76 7.47 -1.10 18.66
CA GLY A 76 7.77 -1.50 20.05
C GLY A 76 6.54 -1.47 20.94
N ARG A 77 5.69 -0.43 20.83
CA ARG A 77 4.41 -0.35 21.56
C ARG A 77 3.43 -1.46 21.18
N ALA A 78 3.45 -1.89 19.93
CA ALA A 78 2.64 -3.00 19.43
C ALA A 78 3.18 -4.38 19.81
N GLY A 79 4.26 -4.45 20.60
CA GLY A 79 4.90 -5.71 21.00
C GLY A 79 5.62 -6.40 19.83
N VAL A 80 6.09 -5.64 18.85
CA VAL A 80 6.81 -6.13 17.67
C VAL A 80 8.31 -6.00 17.88
N SER A 81 9.04 -7.10 17.67
CA SER A 81 10.50 -7.17 17.56
C SER A 81 10.93 -7.42 16.11
N SER A 82 12.23 -7.36 15.82
CA SER A 82 12.72 -7.51 14.45
C SER A 82 12.52 -8.91 13.83
N ASP A 83 12.19 -9.90 14.65
CA ASP A 83 11.89 -11.29 14.26
C ASP A 83 10.39 -11.64 14.31
N THR A 84 9.53 -10.66 14.57
CA THR A 84 8.07 -10.85 14.57
C THR A 84 7.56 -10.91 13.12
N THR A 85 6.71 -11.87 12.81
CA THR A 85 5.92 -11.91 11.58
C THR A 85 4.78 -10.91 11.72
N ILE A 86 4.76 -9.89 10.85
CA ILE A 86 3.70 -8.88 10.83
C ILE A 86 2.68 -9.23 9.75
N ILE A 87 1.41 -9.32 10.13
CA ILE A 87 0.30 -9.48 9.20
C ILE A 87 -0.51 -8.17 9.19
N LEU A 88 -0.56 -7.54 8.04
CA LEU A 88 -1.27 -6.28 7.83
C LEU A 88 -2.60 -6.52 7.13
N TYR A 89 -3.63 -5.84 7.57
CA TYR A 89 -4.92 -5.79 6.91
C TYR A 89 -5.62 -4.45 7.19
N GLY A 90 -6.72 -4.17 6.51
CA GLY A 90 -7.51 -2.97 6.73
C GLY A 90 -8.72 -2.93 5.82
N ASP A 91 -9.42 -1.82 5.89
CA ASP A 91 -10.52 -1.50 4.99
C ASP A 91 -10.02 -1.16 3.56
N ASN A 92 -10.97 -0.83 2.68
CA ASN A 92 -10.68 -0.37 1.32
C ASN A 92 -9.72 -1.30 0.56
N ASN A 93 -9.94 -2.62 0.66
CA ASN A 93 -9.12 -3.63 0.01
C ASN A 93 -7.62 -3.49 0.32
N ASN A 94 -7.28 -3.25 1.58
CA ASN A 94 -5.90 -3.18 2.08
C ASN A 94 -5.03 -2.03 1.56
N TRP A 95 -5.56 -0.96 0.97
CA TRP A 95 -4.67 0.07 0.43
C TRP A 95 -3.81 0.76 1.49
N PHE A 96 -4.35 1.01 2.72
CA PHE A 96 -3.55 1.56 3.82
C PHE A 96 -2.62 0.52 4.45
N ALA A 97 -3.05 -0.75 4.49
CA ALA A 97 -2.19 -1.87 4.90
C ALA A 97 -1.00 -2.04 3.93
N ALA A 98 -1.23 -1.86 2.62
CA ALA A 98 -0.16 -1.86 1.62
C ALA A 98 0.84 -0.69 1.80
N TRP A 99 0.36 0.50 2.24
CA TRP A 99 1.25 1.59 2.64
C TRP A 99 2.11 1.19 3.84
N ALA A 100 1.52 0.62 4.88
CA ALA A 100 2.28 0.16 6.04
C ALA A 100 3.31 -0.91 5.67
N LEU A 101 2.95 -1.85 4.77
CA LEU A 101 3.88 -2.84 4.24
C LEU A 101 5.05 -2.15 3.52
N TRP A 102 4.77 -1.17 2.65
CA TRP A 102 5.79 -0.43 1.94
C TRP A 102 6.75 0.30 2.90
N ILE A 103 6.23 0.94 3.97
CA ILE A 103 7.05 1.57 5.02
C ILE A 103 7.93 0.53 5.74
N LEU A 104 7.37 -0.62 6.10
CA LEU A 104 8.11 -1.69 6.76
C LEU A 104 9.22 -2.25 5.85
N LYS A 105 8.95 -2.41 4.56
CA LYS A 105 9.98 -2.80 3.58
C LYS A 105 11.00 -1.69 3.35
N TYR A 106 10.58 -0.43 3.34
CA TYR A 106 11.49 0.71 3.26
C TYR A 106 12.51 0.73 4.41
N TYR A 107 12.10 0.30 5.62
CA TYR A 107 13.00 0.15 6.78
C TYR A 107 13.45 -1.29 7.03
N GLY A 108 13.37 -2.14 6.01
CA GLY A 108 14.02 -3.45 5.96
C GLY A 108 13.45 -4.52 6.89
N HIS A 109 12.17 -4.41 7.30
CA HIS A 109 11.51 -5.51 8.01
C HIS A 109 11.38 -6.73 7.10
N SER A 110 11.84 -7.89 7.59
CA SER A 110 11.98 -9.09 6.75
C SER A 110 10.64 -9.76 6.47
N ASP A 111 9.85 -10.06 7.51
CA ASP A 111 8.63 -10.87 7.43
C ASP A 111 7.38 -10.02 7.70
N VAL A 112 6.93 -9.31 6.67
CA VAL A 112 5.66 -8.60 6.64
C VAL A 112 4.83 -9.08 5.48
N ARG A 113 3.55 -9.36 5.74
CA ARG A 113 2.61 -9.97 4.80
C ARG A 113 1.28 -9.23 4.83
N LEU A 114 0.50 -9.35 3.75
CA LEU A 114 -0.89 -8.89 3.72
C LEU A 114 -1.85 -10.07 3.92
N LEU A 115 -2.95 -9.82 4.61
CA LEU A 115 -4.12 -10.72 4.59
C LEU A 115 -4.84 -10.53 3.25
N ASP A 116 -4.87 -11.56 2.39
CA ASP A 116 -5.53 -11.52 1.09
C ASP A 116 -7.05 -11.30 1.27
N GLY A 117 -7.56 -10.22 0.68
CA GLY A 117 -8.94 -9.78 0.85
C GLY A 117 -9.20 -8.91 2.09
N GLY A 118 -8.22 -8.78 2.99
CA GLY A 118 -8.29 -7.89 4.15
C GLY A 118 -9.53 -8.08 5.02
N ARG A 119 -10.01 -6.97 5.59
CA ARG A 119 -11.21 -6.94 6.42
C ARG A 119 -12.46 -7.40 5.66
N VAL A 120 -12.60 -7.03 4.38
CA VAL A 120 -13.77 -7.38 3.55
C VAL A 120 -13.95 -8.90 3.50
N LYS A 121 -12.89 -9.62 3.13
CA LYS A 121 -12.94 -11.09 3.01
C LYS A 121 -13.20 -11.75 4.35
N TRP A 122 -12.56 -11.27 5.43
CA TRP A 122 -12.77 -11.79 6.78
C TRP A 122 -14.23 -11.74 7.19
N LEU A 123 -14.91 -10.61 6.92
CA LEU A 123 -16.34 -10.43 7.24
C LEU A 123 -17.26 -11.22 6.32
N VAL A 124 -16.95 -11.30 5.01
CA VAL A 124 -17.71 -12.13 4.04
C VAL A 124 -17.67 -13.60 4.44
N ASP A 125 -16.53 -14.09 4.92
CA ASP A 125 -16.37 -15.45 5.42
C ASP A 125 -16.99 -15.65 6.82
N LYS A 126 -17.61 -14.61 7.41
CA LYS A 126 -18.26 -14.63 8.73
C LYS A 126 -17.36 -15.11 9.85
N ARG A 127 -16.06 -14.74 9.79
CA ARG A 127 -15.09 -15.08 10.82
C ARG A 127 -15.28 -14.21 12.05
N GLU A 128 -14.77 -14.71 13.18
CA GLU A 128 -14.86 -14.04 14.47
C GLU A 128 -14.24 -12.64 14.44
N ILE A 129 -14.96 -11.68 15.03
CA ILE A 129 -14.46 -10.34 15.35
C ILE A 129 -14.69 -10.05 16.83
N THR A 130 -13.89 -9.17 17.39
CA THR A 130 -13.97 -8.73 18.78
C THR A 130 -13.84 -7.22 18.88
N THR A 131 -14.33 -6.65 19.97
CA THR A 131 -14.06 -5.26 20.38
C THR A 131 -13.02 -5.19 21.50
N GLU A 132 -12.46 -6.32 21.91
CA GLU A 132 -11.43 -6.38 22.94
C GLU A 132 -10.09 -5.89 22.38
N VAL A 133 -9.61 -4.75 22.86
CA VAL A 133 -8.33 -4.17 22.46
C VAL A 133 -7.19 -4.95 23.13
N PRO A 134 -6.32 -5.61 22.35
CA PRO A 134 -5.25 -6.40 22.95
C PRO A 134 -4.17 -5.51 23.58
N SER A 135 -3.51 -6.04 24.61
CA SER A 135 -2.36 -5.41 25.22
C SER A 135 -1.15 -6.32 25.12
N TYR A 136 -0.06 -5.81 24.56
CA TYR A 136 1.18 -6.55 24.41
C TYR A 136 2.29 -5.90 25.22
N PRO A 137 3.17 -6.68 25.87
CA PRO A 137 4.38 -6.16 26.47
C PRO A 137 5.19 -5.39 25.41
N ARG A 138 5.69 -4.21 25.80
CA ARG A 138 6.54 -3.42 24.89
C ARG A 138 7.78 -4.25 24.51
N ALA A 139 8.04 -4.32 23.20
CA ALA A 139 9.23 -4.97 22.65
C ALA A 139 10.26 -3.91 22.19
N THR A 140 11.49 -4.39 21.97
CA THR A 140 12.52 -3.58 21.31
C THR A 140 12.51 -3.92 19.82
N TYR A 141 12.26 -2.91 19.00
CA TYR A 141 12.35 -3.01 17.55
C TYR A 141 13.53 -2.17 17.04
N HIS A 142 14.29 -2.72 16.12
CA HIS A 142 15.38 -2.02 15.44
C HIS A 142 15.12 -2.00 13.94
N ALA A 143 14.78 -0.84 13.44
CA ALA A 143 14.63 -0.61 12.00
C ALA A 143 16.02 -0.57 11.33
N LYS A 144 16.09 -1.06 10.09
CA LYS A 144 17.31 -0.95 9.28
C LYS A 144 17.40 0.43 8.61
N ALA A 145 18.55 0.71 8.00
CA ALA A 145 18.70 1.87 7.15
C ALA A 145 17.63 1.85 6.03
N PRO A 146 17.12 3.02 5.62
CA PRO A 146 16.13 3.11 4.57
C PRO A 146 16.61 2.49 3.24
N HIS A 147 15.69 1.88 2.51
CA HIS A 147 15.85 1.36 1.16
C HIS A 147 15.30 2.38 0.13
N PRO A 148 16.07 3.43 -0.24
CA PRO A 148 15.58 4.49 -1.12
C PRO A 148 15.24 4.00 -2.54
N GLU A 149 15.75 2.85 -2.94
CA GLU A 149 15.51 2.25 -4.26
C GLU A 149 14.04 1.86 -4.51
N ILE A 150 13.23 1.69 -3.47
CA ILE A 150 11.79 1.39 -3.62
C ILE A 150 10.92 2.65 -3.59
N ARG A 151 11.53 3.84 -3.47
CA ARG A 151 10.86 5.13 -3.42
C ARG A 151 11.28 6.00 -4.60
N ALA A 152 10.34 6.60 -5.28
CA ALA A 152 10.61 7.66 -6.25
C ALA A 152 10.35 9.03 -5.64
N LEU A 153 11.19 10.00 -5.98
CA LEU A 153 11.01 11.39 -5.61
C LEU A 153 10.64 12.23 -6.84
N ARG A 154 9.97 13.35 -6.63
CA ARG A 154 9.53 14.31 -7.67
C ARG A 154 10.60 14.60 -8.72
N ASP A 155 11.83 14.92 -8.28
CA ASP A 155 12.89 15.33 -9.19
C ASP A 155 13.36 14.17 -10.07
N GLN A 156 13.26 12.93 -9.58
CA GLN A 156 13.50 11.74 -10.39
C GLN A 156 12.41 11.59 -11.45
N VAL A 157 11.13 11.64 -11.05
CA VAL A 157 10.01 11.56 -12.00
C VAL A 157 10.14 12.63 -13.08
N LEU A 158 10.50 13.87 -12.70
CA LEU A 158 10.65 14.98 -13.66
C LEU A 158 11.81 14.73 -14.65
N ARG A 159 12.94 14.19 -14.21
CA ARG A 159 14.06 13.88 -15.09
C ARG A 159 13.78 12.74 -16.08
N GLU A 160 12.97 11.78 -15.65
CA GLU A 160 12.66 10.57 -16.42
C GLU A 160 11.46 10.74 -17.38
N LEU A 161 10.82 11.91 -17.42
CA LEU A 161 9.71 12.14 -18.35
C LEU A 161 10.13 11.92 -19.80
N GLY A 162 9.35 11.11 -20.52
CA GLY A 162 9.62 10.75 -21.92
C GLY A 162 10.67 9.66 -22.12
N ASN A 163 11.23 9.10 -21.05
CA ASN A 163 12.11 7.94 -21.13
C ASN A 163 11.31 6.68 -21.53
N ALA A 164 11.63 6.08 -22.66
CA ALA A 164 10.94 4.89 -23.18
C ALA A 164 11.10 3.65 -22.28
N SER A 165 12.16 3.62 -21.44
CA SER A 165 12.41 2.54 -20.49
C SER A 165 11.65 2.72 -19.16
N LEU A 166 10.95 3.84 -18.98
CA LEU A 166 10.10 4.10 -17.82
C LEU A 166 8.64 3.83 -18.15
N ALA A 167 7.93 3.17 -17.26
CA ALA A 167 6.47 3.10 -17.22
C ALA A 167 5.95 3.86 -16.00
N LEU A 168 5.30 5.01 -16.23
CA LEU A 168 4.56 5.72 -15.19
C LEU A 168 3.15 5.16 -15.09
N VAL A 169 2.71 4.86 -13.86
CA VAL A 169 1.38 4.28 -13.60
C VAL A 169 0.59 5.19 -12.67
N ASP A 170 -0.45 5.83 -13.19
CA ASP A 170 -1.45 6.54 -12.40
C ASP A 170 -2.52 5.54 -11.97
N VAL A 171 -2.58 5.25 -10.68
CA VAL A 171 -3.50 4.24 -10.14
C VAL A 171 -4.81 4.85 -9.63
N ARG A 172 -5.03 6.16 -9.86
CA ARG A 172 -6.28 6.86 -9.51
C ARG A 172 -7.43 6.46 -10.44
N SER A 173 -8.62 6.90 -10.07
CA SER A 173 -9.80 6.72 -10.94
C SER A 173 -9.64 7.45 -12.28
N PRO A 174 -10.35 7.04 -13.33
CA PRO A 174 -10.34 7.73 -14.61
C PRO A 174 -10.71 9.23 -14.49
N ALA A 175 -11.66 9.57 -13.61
CA ALA A 175 -12.06 10.96 -13.39
C ALA A 175 -10.98 11.81 -12.71
N GLU A 176 -10.18 11.21 -11.80
CA GLU A 176 -9.00 11.89 -11.25
C GLU A 176 -7.89 12.05 -12.31
N TYR A 177 -7.69 11.04 -13.15
CA TYR A 177 -6.71 11.03 -14.23
C TYR A 177 -7.03 12.08 -15.31
N SER A 178 -8.28 12.16 -15.76
CA SER A 178 -8.73 13.16 -16.75
C SER A 178 -8.67 14.58 -16.21
N GLY A 179 -8.72 14.75 -14.88
CA GLY A 179 -8.77 16.05 -14.22
C GLY A 179 -10.17 16.58 -13.98
N GLU A 180 -11.21 15.76 -14.20
CA GLU A 180 -12.60 16.06 -13.83
C GLU A 180 -12.78 16.10 -12.32
N LEU A 181 -12.03 15.25 -11.60
CA LEU A 181 -12.08 15.11 -10.15
C LEU A 181 -10.70 15.39 -9.54
N LEU A 182 -10.63 16.24 -8.52
CA LEU A 182 -9.36 16.51 -7.80
C LEU A 182 -9.06 15.45 -6.72
N ALA A 183 -10.10 15.02 -5.99
CA ALA A 183 -10.00 14.01 -4.94
C ALA A 183 -11.35 13.35 -4.73
N PRO A 184 -11.39 12.09 -4.21
CA PRO A 184 -12.63 11.45 -3.79
C PRO A 184 -13.37 12.30 -2.74
N ALA A 185 -14.69 12.42 -2.85
CA ALA A 185 -15.49 13.29 -1.99
C ALA A 185 -15.43 12.92 -0.49
N ASN A 186 -15.24 11.63 -0.21
CA ASN A 186 -15.09 11.09 1.14
C ASN A 186 -13.68 11.23 1.74
N LEU A 187 -12.71 11.67 0.93
CA LEU A 187 -11.31 11.87 1.33
C LEU A 187 -10.80 13.22 0.80
N PRO A 188 -11.38 14.36 1.26
CA PRO A 188 -11.07 15.69 0.70
C PRO A 188 -9.71 16.24 1.13
N GLN A 189 -9.10 15.67 2.18
CA GLN A 189 -7.80 16.10 2.67
C GLN A 189 -6.69 15.83 1.64
N GLU A 190 -5.69 16.66 1.63
CA GLU A 190 -4.54 16.57 0.74
C GLU A 190 -4.90 16.63 -0.75
N GLY A 191 -5.78 17.55 -1.12
CA GLY A 191 -6.13 17.84 -2.50
C GLY A 191 -5.00 18.59 -3.23
N ALA A 192 -4.85 18.32 -4.55
CA ALA A 192 -3.99 19.12 -5.42
C ALA A 192 -4.71 20.37 -5.91
N GLN A 193 -3.93 21.39 -6.36
CA GLN A 193 -4.48 22.62 -6.91
C GLN A 193 -4.98 22.46 -8.35
N ARG A 194 -4.45 21.50 -9.10
CA ARG A 194 -4.76 21.28 -10.52
C ARG A 194 -5.17 19.83 -10.77
N GLY A 195 -6.12 19.63 -11.67
CA GLY A 195 -6.53 18.32 -12.18
C GLY A 195 -5.68 17.88 -13.36
N GLY A 196 -5.70 16.58 -13.66
CA GLY A 196 -4.97 15.93 -14.73
C GLY A 196 -4.02 14.83 -14.23
N HIS A 197 -2.99 14.52 -15.02
CA HIS A 197 -2.02 13.47 -14.73
C HIS A 197 -0.60 13.86 -15.18
N ILE A 198 0.39 13.10 -14.74
CA ILE A 198 1.79 13.24 -15.20
C ILE A 198 1.86 12.78 -16.66
N PRO A 199 2.50 13.58 -17.57
CA PRO A 199 2.59 13.25 -18.99
C PRO A 199 3.13 11.84 -19.24
N GLY A 200 2.45 11.11 -20.13
CA GLY A 200 2.84 9.74 -20.49
C GLY A 200 2.44 8.66 -19.49
N ALA A 201 1.80 8.98 -18.38
CA ALA A 201 1.36 7.99 -17.41
C ALA A 201 0.20 7.14 -17.96
N ALA A 202 0.29 5.82 -17.77
CA ALA A 202 -0.82 4.91 -18.04
C ALA A 202 -1.81 4.91 -16.88
N ASN A 203 -3.11 5.13 -17.14
CA ASN A 203 -4.13 4.98 -16.10
C ASN A 203 -4.51 3.52 -15.93
N ILE A 204 -4.21 2.98 -14.75
CA ILE A 204 -4.57 1.63 -14.31
C ILE A 204 -5.07 1.73 -12.87
N PRO A 205 -6.37 1.94 -12.66
CA PRO A 205 -6.94 2.04 -11.32
C PRO A 205 -6.56 0.85 -10.44
N TRP A 206 -6.03 1.14 -9.25
CA TRP A 206 -5.55 0.14 -8.30
C TRP A 206 -6.58 -0.96 -7.99
N SER A 207 -7.87 -0.59 -7.94
CA SER A 207 -8.97 -1.52 -7.67
C SER A 207 -9.16 -2.60 -8.73
N GLN A 208 -8.60 -2.42 -9.92
CA GLN A 208 -8.63 -3.45 -10.97
C GLN A 208 -7.74 -4.66 -10.64
N ALA A 209 -6.85 -4.56 -9.66
CA ALA A 209 -6.00 -5.66 -9.24
C ALA A 209 -6.68 -6.65 -8.28
N VAL A 210 -7.85 -6.30 -7.75
CA VAL A 210 -8.59 -7.12 -6.80
C VAL A 210 -9.94 -7.57 -7.34
N ARG A 211 -10.52 -8.59 -6.72
CA ARG A 211 -11.86 -9.11 -6.91
C ARG A 211 -12.85 -8.38 -6.01
N GLU A 212 -14.14 -8.64 -6.15
CA GLU A 212 -15.20 -8.05 -5.34
C GLU A 212 -15.06 -8.37 -3.85
N ASP A 213 -14.51 -9.53 -3.50
CA ASP A 213 -14.24 -9.93 -2.12
C ASP A 213 -12.93 -9.38 -1.57
N GLY A 214 -12.25 -8.50 -2.30
CA GLY A 214 -11.00 -7.85 -1.93
C GLY A 214 -9.74 -8.70 -2.19
N THR A 215 -9.87 -9.97 -2.59
CA THR A 215 -8.71 -10.82 -2.87
C THR A 215 -8.02 -10.42 -4.17
N PHE A 216 -6.69 -10.56 -4.23
CA PHE A 216 -5.94 -10.28 -5.45
C PHE A 216 -6.31 -11.25 -6.58
N LYS A 217 -6.34 -10.74 -7.81
CA LYS A 217 -6.44 -11.51 -9.04
C LYS A 217 -5.23 -12.42 -9.23
N SER A 218 -5.35 -13.46 -10.04
CA SER A 218 -4.22 -14.35 -10.36
C SER A 218 -3.09 -13.60 -11.07
N ALA A 219 -1.89 -14.14 -11.02
CA ALA A 219 -0.72 -13.55 -11.68
C ALA A 219 -0.95 -13.36 -13.19
N ASP A 220 -1.66 -14.27 -13.86
CA ASP A 220 -1.95 -14.15 -15.28
C ASP A 220 -2.94 -13.02 -15.59
N GLU A 221 -3.98 -12.86 -14.78
CA GLU A 221 -4.92 -11.73 -14.90
C GLU A 221 -4.19 -10.38 -14.64
N LEU A 222 -3.29 -10.35 -13.65
CA LEU A 222 -2.51 -9.16 -13.35
C LEU A 222 -1.49 -8.83 -14.45
N ARG A 223 -0.78 -9.84 -15.00
CA ARG A 223 0.12 -9.64 -16.15
C ARG A 223 -0.64 -9.10 -17.38
N ALA A 224 -1.83 -9.62 -17.64
CA ALA A 224 -2.67 -9.11 -18.73
C ALA A 224 -3.12 -7.66 -18.49
N LEU A 225 -3.50 -7.31 -17.24
CA LEU A 225 -3.90 -5.97 -16.85
C LEU A 225 -2.78 -4.93 -17.07
N TYR A 226 -1.61 -5.19 -16.53
CA TYR A 226 -0.49 -4.25 -16.59
C TYR A 226 0.21 -4.28 -17.94
N GLY A 227 0.47 -5.47 -18.50
CA GLY A 227 1.12 -5.64 -19.81
C GLY A 227 0.32 -5.05 -20.96
N GLY A 228 -1.03 -5.14 -20.91
CA GLY A 228 -1.91 -4.50 -21.87
C GLY A 228 -1.83 -2.98 -21.95
N LYS A 229 -1.19 -2.34 -20.96
CA LYS A 229 -0.93 -0.91 -20.87
C LYS A 229 0.57 -0.56 -21.00
N GLY A 230 1.40 -1.52 -21.41
CA GLY A 230 2.84 -1.32 -21.60
C GLY A 230 3.67 -1.26 -20.30
N VAL A 231 3.10 -1.72 -19.19
CA VAL A 231 3.80 -1.88 -17.91
C VAL A 231 4.33 -3.31 -17.85
N THR A 232 5.61 -3.48 -18.15
CA THR A 232 6.28 -4.77 -18.35
C THR A 232 7.54 -4.89 -17.48
N PRO A 233 8.01 -6.12 -17.16
CA PRO A 233 9.12 -6.33 -16.22
C PRO A 233 10.51 -5.88 -16.73
N ASP A 234 10.63 -5.55 -18.01
CA ASP A 234 11.84 -4.99 -18.61
C ASP A 234 11.98 -3.47 -18.45
N LYS A 235 10.97 -2.82 -17.86
CA LYS A 235 10.97 -1.38 -17.59
C LYS A 235 11.15 -1.07 -16.12
N GLU A 236 11.74 0.09 -15.82
CA GLU A 236 11.53 0.76 -14.56
C GLU A 236 10.05 1.15 -14.44
N VAL A 237 9.43 0.90 -13.29
CA VAL A 237 8.04 1.28 -13.05
C VAL A 237 7.95 2.24 -11.87
N ILE A 238 7.31 3.38 -12.08
CA ILE A 238 6.96 4.30 -11.01
C ILE A 238 5.44 4.40 -10.92
N ALA A 239 4.90 3.94 -9.79
CA ALA A 239 3.48 4.05 -9.49
C ALA A 239 3.21 5.28 -8.63
N TYR A 240 2.14 6.01 -8.93
CA TYR A 240 1.66 7.12 -8.10
C TYR A 240 0.14 7.13 -8.01
N CYS A 241 -0.37 7.76 -6.96
CA CYS A 241 -1.80 7.98 -6.82
C CYS A 241 -2.09 9.44 -6.43
N ARG A 242 -2.85 9.68 -5.37
CA ARG A 242 -3.02 11.01 -4.79
C ARG A 242 -1.95 11.32 -3.75
N ILE A 243 -1.68 10.40 -2.82
CA ILE A 243 -0.81 10.58 -1.65
C ILE A 243 0.09 9.38 -1.34
N GLY A 244 0.18 8.37 -2.22
CA GLY A 244 1.12 7.25 -2.14
C GLY A 244 0.53 5.92 -1.64
N GLU A 245 -0.63 5.89 -0.99
CA GLU A 245 -1.20 4.69 -0.37
C GLU A 245 -1.79 3.70 -1.39
N ARG A 246 -2.58 4.18 -2.36
CA ARG A 246 -3.12 3.33 -3.43
C ARG A 246 -2.01 2.83 -4.36
N SER A 247 -0.98 3.64 -4.58
CA SER A 247 0.18 3.24 -5.38
C SER A 247 1.09 2.27 -4.65
N SER A 248 1.11 2.26 -3.32
CA SER A 248 1.77 1.20 -2.53
C SER A 248 1.12 -0.16 -2.77
N HIS A 249 -0.20 -0.21 -2.94
CA HIS A 249 -0.92 -1.43 -3.31
C HIS A 249 -0.48 -1.93 -4.70
N THR A 250 -0.39 -1.05 -5.69
CA THR A 250 0.12 -1.41 -7.02
C THR A 250 1.60 -1.79 -6.98
N TRP A 251 2.42 -1.08 -6.20
CA TRP A 251 3.82 -1.43 -5.96
C TRP A 251 3.95 -2.85 -5.39
N PHE A 252 3.12 -3.21 -4.41
CA PHE A 252 3.09 -4.56 -3.86
C PHE A 252 2.74 -5.61 -4.93
N VAL A 253 1.73 -5.36 -5.74
CA VAL A 253 1.32 -6.27 -6.84
C VAL A 253 2.47 -6.48 -7.82
N LEU A 254 3.06 -5.42 -8.33
CA LEU A 254 4.09 -5.49 -9.36
C LEU A 254 5.37 -6.12 -8.81
N ASN A 255 5.83 -5.67 -7.64
CA ASN A 255 7.10 -6.11 -7.08
C ASN A 255 7.02 -7.55 -6.54
N TYR A 256 5.98 -7.88 -5.77
CA TYR A 256 5.89 -9.19 -5.10
C TYR A 256 5.06 -10.21 -5.88
N LEU A 257 3.86 -9.86 -6.29
CA LEU A 257 3.00 -10.85 -6.93
C LEU A 257 3.48 -11.18 -8.35
N LEU A 258 3.96 -10.17 -9.08
CA LEU A 258 4.47 -10.32 -10.44
C LEU A 258 6.00 -10.42 -10.54
N GLY A 259 6.74 -10.07 -9.48
CA GLY A 259 8.21 -10.17 -9.44
C GLY A 259 8.94 -9.17 -10.36
N TYR A 260 8.36 -7.98 -10.60
CA TYR A 260 9.04 -6.96 -11.39
C TYR A 260 10.26 -6.43 -10.62
N PRO A 261 11.44 -6.33 -11.26
CA PRO A 261 12.68 -6.07 -10.53
C PRO A 261 12.88 -4.62 -10.12
N ASP A 262 12.27 -3.65 -10.81
CA ASP A 262 12.47 -2.21 -10.56
C ASP A 262 11.12 -1.49 -10.52
N VAL A 263 10.52 -1.49 -9.33
CA VAL A 263 9.24 -0.84 -9.06
C VAL A 263 9.39 0.13 -7.90
N ARG A 264 8.99 1.38 -8.09
CA ARG A 264 9.06 2.43 -7.08
C ARG A 264 7.70 3.04 -6.81
N ASN A 265 7.46 3.40 -5.57
CA ASN A 265 6.31 4.19 -5.18
C ASN A 265 6.69 5.67 -5.10
N TYR A 266 6.03 6.51 -5.85
CA TYR A 266 6.13 7.96 -5.73
C TYR A 266 5.09 8.44 -4.71
N ASP A 267 5.50 8.56 -3.46
CA ASP A 267 4.61 8.89 -2.35
C ASP A 267 4.14 10.34 -2.31
N GLY A 268 4.91 11.30 -2.85
CA GLY A 268 4.46 12.67 -3.07
C GLY A 268 3.24 12.76 -4.00
N SER A 269 3.21 11.89 -5.01
CA SER A 269 2.04 11.64 -5.84
C SER A 269 1.39 12.90 -6.43
N TRP A 270 0.09 12.86 -6.69
CA TRP A 270 -0.61 13.98 -7.31
C TRP A 270 -0.75 15.19 -6.38
N THR A 271 -0.82 14.98 -5.07
CA THR A 271 -0.85 16.08 -4.08
C THR A 271 0.39 16.98 -4.23
N GLU A 272 1.57 16.39 -4.41
CA GLU A 272 2.78 17.15 -4.70
C GLU A 272 2.78 17.68 -6.15
N TRP A 273 2.69 16.78 -7.15
CA TRP A 273 2.83 17.13 -8.55
C TRP A 273 1.80 18.15 -9.02
N GLY A 274 0.53 17.93 -8.73
CA GLY A 274 -0.57 18.81 -9.10
C GLY A 274 -0.57 20.16 -8.39
N SER A 275 0.26 20.35 -7.35
CA SER A 275 0.41 21.62 -6.63
C SER A 275 1.67 22.40 -7.03
N LEU A 276 2.62 21.78 -7.73
CA LEU A 276 3.86 22.40 -8.16
C LEU A 276 3.63 23.39 -9.33
N ILE A 277 4.33 24.50 -9.29
CA ILE A 277 4.34 25.50 -10.38
C ILE A 277 5.37 25.08 -11.43
N GLY A 278 4.99 25.12 -12.71
CA GLY A 278 5.91 24.91 -13.83
C GLY A 278 6.18 23.46 -14.21
N VAL A 279 5.60 22.47 -13.53
CA VAL A 279 5.68 21.07 -13.97
C VAL A 279 4.65 20.78 -15.06
N PRO A 280 4.95 19.88 -16.02
CA PRO A 280 4.01 19.52 -17.08
C PRO A 280 2.85 18.69 -16.52
N ILE A 281 1.65 18.96 -17.05
CA ILE A 281 0.42 18.24 -16.71
C ILE A 281 -0.33 17.96 -18.02
N GLU A 282 -0.83 16.75 -18.19
CA GLU A 282 -1.77 16.39 -19.24
C GLU A 282 -3.18 16.26 -18.68
N LYS A 283 -4.16 16.57 -19.54
CA LYS A 283 -5.58 16.33 -19.29
C LYS A 283 -6.14 15.58 -20.48
N SER A 284 -6.84 14.49 -20.20
CA SER A 284 -7.64 13.83 -21.23
C SER A 284 -8.90 14.68 -21.47
N VAL A 285 -9.09 15.16 -22.68
CA VAL A 285 -10.30 15.89 -23.11
C VAL A 285 -11.38 14.89 -23.49
#